data_41ea8953706ab9e35d6ebb5c8da73de3
#
_entry.id   41ea8953706ab9e35d6ebb5c8da73de3
#
_cell.length_a   1.000
_cell.length_b   1.000
_cell.length_c   1.000
_cell.angle_alpha   90.00
_cell.angle_beta   90.00
_cell.angle_gamma   90.00
#
_symmetry.space_group_name_H-M   'P 1'
#
loop_
_entity.id
_entity.type
_entity.pdbx_description
1 polymer ?
#
loop_
_entity_poly.entity_id
_entity_poly.type
_entity_poly.pdbx_seq_one_letter_code
_entity_poly.pdbx_strand_id
1 'polypeptide(L)'
;MAYLLLFLLMMITSACTFTSCDKSDDTVDPIKENLFNSKYIVNDAGCCVLDGLQPIRAEIINDEVKDYGWKVIGIYKIMDNGKLSQKDYRDMVYGSGYTGYWFKADNNLIGFQHSDVSGKNYINTEWSYDDSKGYIMRYSADLSISERYMQVLYVATLQGKEFYLYTIQKFGNTTIKNDITKPFYGLVIYQRMTDKELAEIKKEYKLQL
;
A
#
# COMPACT_ATOMS: atom_id res chain seq x y z
N MET A 1 -8.19 77.83 16.51
CA MET A 1 -8.73 76.59 17.12
C MET A 1 -9.02 75.63 15.98
N ALA A 2 -8.06 74.90 15.60
CA ALA A 2 -8.23 73.87 14.59
C ALA A 2 -7.52 72.63 15.15
N TYR A 3 -8.28 71.65 15.46
CA TYR A 3 -7.76 70.37 15.92
C TYR A 3 -7.11 69.70 14.72
N LEU A 4 -5.82 69.86 14.62
CA LEU A 4 -4.99 69.06 13.75
C LEU A 4 -4.88 67.72 14.44
N LEU A 5 -5.90 66.88 14.20
CA LEU A 5 -5.86 65.50 14.63
C LEU A 5 -4.83 64.82 13.77
N LEU A 6 -3.68 64.67 14.36
CA LEU A 6 -2.56 63.99 13.83
C LEU A 6 -2.92 62.51 13.68
N PHE A 7 -3.49 62.19 12.53
CA PHE A 7 -3.54 60.80 12.11
C PHE A 7 -2.13 60.40 11.71
N LEU A 8 -1.35 60.17 12.74
CA LEU A 8 -0.13 59.42 12.59
C LEU A 8 -0.52 57.97 12.31
N LEU A 9 -0.89 57.76 11.05
CA LEU A 9 -1.06 56.42 10.52
C LEU A 9 0.34 55.79 10.56
N MET A 10 0.68 55.19 11.68
CA MET A 10 1.78 54.23 11.74
C MET A 10 1.45 53.13 10.77
N MET A 11 1.93 53.30 9.55
CA MET A 11 2.15 52.18 8.67
C MET A 11 3.23 51.34 9.31
N ILE A 12 2.80 50.45 10.22
CA ILE A 12 3.56 49.27 10.57
C ILE A 12 3.54 48.42 9.33
N THR A 13 4.50 48.63 8.46
CA THR A 13 4.88 47.66 7.46
C THR A 13 5.42 46.47 8.23
N SER A 14 4.51 45.62 8.72
CA SER A 14 4.84 44.26 9.05
C SER A 14 5.34 43.62 7.77
N ALA A 15 6.66 43.65 7.60
CA ALA A 15 7.32 42.73 6.71
C ALA A 15 7.04 41.34 7.27
N CYS A 16 5.89 40.78 6.91
CA CYS A 16 5.69 39.34 6.99
C CYS A 16 6.73 38.74 6.05
N THR A 17 7.89 38.48 6.59
CA THR A 17 8.78 37.46 6.03
C THR A 17 7.94 36.19 6.03
N PHE A 18 7.33 35.89 4.90
CA PHE A 18 6.89 34.54 4.60
C PHE A 18 8.16 33.69 4.55
N THR A 19 8.63 33.26 5.71
CA THR A 19 9.36 32.04 5.78
C THR A 19 8.36 31.00 5.30
N SER A 20 8.46 30.64 4.04
CA SER A 20 7.95 29.40 3.51
C SER A 20 8.63 28.31 4.32
N CYS A 21 8.06 27.97 5.48
CA CYS A 21 8.21 26.65 6.00
C CYS A 21 7.50 25.78 4.97
N ASP A 22 8.27 25.18 4.08
CA ASP A 22 7.93 23.88 3.52
C ASP A 22 7.82 22.90 4.69
N LYS A 23 6.75 23.06 5.47
CA LYS A 23 6.18 21.93 6.15
C LYS A 23 5.66 21.07 5.00
N SER A 24 6.44 20.05 4.63
CA SER A 24 5.84 18.85 4.12
C SER A 24 4.64 18.60 5.04
N ASP A 25 3.46 18.79 4.50
CA ASP A 25 2.22 18.36 5.15
C ASP A 25 2.36 16.84 5.21
N ASP A 26 3.06 16.35 6.23
CA ASP A 26 3.02 14.96 6.63
C ASP A 26 1.61 14.70 7.15
N THR A 27 0.68 14.66 6.21
CA THR A 27 -0.70 14.30 6.50
C THR A 27 -0.67 12.88 7.01
N VAL A 28 -0.82 12.77 8.32
CA VAL A 28 -0.86 11.50 9.02
C VAL A 28 -1.98 10.70 8.41
N ASP A 29 -1.63 9.54 7.83
CA ASP A 29 -2.61 8.56 7.37
C ASP A 29 -3.24 7.89 8.59
N PRO A 30 -4.47 8.26 8.97
CA PRO A 30 -5.09 7.79 10.21
C PRO A 30 -5.33 6.28 10.18
N ILE A 31 -5.50 5.68 9.01
CA ILE A 31 -5.67 4.24 8.86
C ILE A 31 -4.35 3.54 9.12
N LYS A 32 -3.27 4.04 8.54
CA LYS A 32 -1.92 3.51 8.78
C LYS A 32 -1.57 3.60 10.27
N GLU A 33 -1.82 4.74 10.90
CA GLU A 33 -1.58 4.91 12.33
C GLU A 33 -2.39 3.92 13.17
N ASN A 34 -3.68 3.76 12.88
CA ASN A 34 -4.53 2.78 13.56
C ASN A 34 -4.00 1.35 13.38
N LEU A 35 -3.61 0.98 12.15
CA LEU A 35 -3.05 -0.34 11.87
C LEU A 35 -1.74 -0.59 12.61
N PHE A 36 -0.87 0.41 12.74
CA PHE A 36 0.39 0.30 13.51
C PHE A 36 0.17 0.19 15.02
N ASN A 37 -0.92 0.74 15.53
CA ASN A 37 -1.30 0.65 16.94
C ASN A 37 -2.10 -0.63 17.25
N SER A 38 -2.59 -1.34 16.24
CA SER A 38 -3.38 -2.57 16.41
C SER A 38 -2.52 -3.75 16.83
N LYS A 39 -3.21 -4.78 17.33
CA LYS A 39 -2.62 -6.09 17.64
C LYS A 39 -3.10 -7.12 16.63
N TYR A 40 -2.16 -7.86 16.07
CA TYR A 40 -2.41 -8.90 15.08
C TYR A 40 -2.34 -10.28 15.73
N ILE A 41 -3.19 -11.20 15.25
CA ILE A 41 -3.22 -12.59 15.69
C ILE A 41 -2.97 -13.47 14.48
N VAL A 42 -1.98 -14.34 14.57
CA VAL A 42 -1.72 -15.39 13.58
C VAL A 42 -2.43 -16.65 14.10
N ASN A 43 -3.38 -17.16 13.33
CA ASN A 43 -4.14 -18.35 13.70
C ASN A 43 -3.55 -19.65 13.10
N ASP A 44 -4.05 -20.81 13.56
CA ASP A 44 -3.58 -22.14 13.13
C ASP A 44 -3.85 -22.41 11.63
N ALA A 45 -4.82 -21.72 11.03
CA ALA A 45 -5.07 -21.80 9.59
C ALA A 45 -4.00 -21.08 8.76
N GLY A 46 -3.06 -20.42 9.42
CA GLY A 46 -1.97 -19.71 8.79
C GLY A 46 -2.35 -18.32 8.28
N CYS A 47 -3.53 -17.83 8.56
CA CYS A 47 -3.97 -16.48 8.26
C CYS A 47 -3.70 -15.54 9.44
N CYS A 48 -3.36 -14.30 9.11
CA CYS A 48 -3.30 -13.24 10.09
C CYS A 48 -4.61 -12.45 10.08
N VAL A 49 -5.21 -12.28 11.24
CA VAL A 49 -6.50 -11.59 11.40
C VAL A 49 -6.30 -10.41 12.32
N LEU A 50 -6.75 -9.25 11.90
CA LEU A 50 -6.85 -8.09 12.77
C LEU A 50 -8.15 -8.21 13.58
N ASP A 51 -8.06 -8.14 14.91
CA ASP A 51 -9.20 -8.30 15.80
C ASP A 51 -10.29 -7.24 15.52
N GLY A 52 -11.53 -7.71 15.39
CA GLY A 52 -12.70 -6.84 15.19
C GLY A 52 -12.93 -6.29 13.78
N LEU A 53 -12.10 -6.60 12.79
CA LEU A 53 -12.35 -6.19 11.41
C LEU A 53 -13.41 -7.08 10.74
N GLN A 54 -14.34 -6.42 10.05
CA GLN A 54 -15.30 -7.09 9.19
C GLN A 54 -14.72 -7.22 7.77
N PRO A 55 -15.04 -8.30 7.04
CA PRO A 55 -14.65 -8.44 5.64
C PRO A 55 -15.15 -7.26 4.81
N ILE A 56 -14.32 -6.81 3.87
CA ILE A 56 -14.70 -5.78 2.89
C ILE A 56 -15.71 -6.39 1.93
N ARG A 57 -16.77 -5.67 1.59
CA ARG A 57 -17.79 -6.15 0.66
C ARG A 57 -17.25 -6.23 -0.77
N ALA A 58 -17.74 -7.22 -1.53
CA ALA A 58 -17.31 -7.46 -2.91
C ALA A 58 -17.54 -6.24 -3.83
N GLU A 59 -18.57 -5.44 -3.59
CA GLU A 59 -18.83 -4.22 -4.36
C GLU A 59 -17.66 -3.25 -4.26
N ILE A 60 -17.11 -3.04 -3.05
CA ILE A 60 -15.96 -2.14 -2.85
C ILE A 60 -14.73 -2.66 -3.62
N ILE A 61 -14.51 -3.97 -3.63
CA ILE A 61 -13.40 -4.56 -4.39
C ILE A 61 -13.62 -4.38 -5.90
N ASN A 62 -14.84 -4.55 -6.38
CA ASN A 62 -15.17 -4.37 -7.79
C ASN A 62 -15.04 -2.91 -8.22
N ASP A 63 -15.45 -1.96 -7.39
CA ASP A 63 -15.47 -0.54 -7.73
C ASP A 63 -14.10 0.12 -7.55
N GLU A 64 -13.35 -0.28 -6.52
CA GLU A 64 -12.17 0.44 -6.08
C GLU A 64 -10.84 -0.28 -6.33
N VAL A 65 -10.85 -1.62 -6.46
CA VAL A 65 -9.62 -2.41 -6.65
C VAL A 65 -9.51 -2.97 -8.07
N LYS A 66 -10.62 -3.48 -8.58
CA LYS A 66 -10.68 -4.10 -9.90
C LYS A 66 -10.43 -3.06 -10.99
N ASP A 67 -9.69 -3.47 -12.01
CA ASP A 67 -9.27 -2.71 -13.19
C ASP A 67 -8.21 -1.63 -12.94
N TYR A 68 -7.69 -1.56 -11.73
CA TYR A 68 -6.63 -0.62 -11.37
C TYR A 68 -5.28 -1.32 -11.15
N GLY A 69 -4.22 -0.56 -11.42
CA GLY A 69 -2.85 -0.93 -11.05
C GLY A 69 -2.53 -0.47 -9.62
N TRP A 70 -1.81 -1.30 -8.89
CA TRP A 70 -1.44 -1.08 -7.49
C TRP A 70 0.05 -1.33 -7.30
N LYS A 71 0.78 -0.33 -6.81
CA LYS A 71 2.19 -0.44 -6.46
C LYS A 71 2.38 -0.65 -4.96
N VAL A 72 3.27 -1.54 -4.58
CA VAL A 72 3.65 -1.73 -3.17
C VAL A 72 4.47 -0.54 -2.70
N ILE A 73 4.04 0.10 -1.62
CA ILE A 73 4.74 1.23 -1.01
C ILE A 73 5.26 0.95 0.39
N GLY A 74 4.89 -0.17 1.00
CA GLY A 74 5.41 -0.60 2.29
C GLY A 74 5.04 -2.04 2.64
N ILE A 75 5.94 -2.72 3.36
CA ILE A 75 5.72 -4.05 3.93
C ILE A 75 6.21 -4.02 5.38
N TYR A 76 5.33 -4.29 6.33
CA TYR A 76 5.64 -4.25 7.74
C TYR A 76 5.37 -5.62 8.37
N LYS A 77 6.44 -6.27 8.83
CA LYS A 77 6.36 -7.61 9.41
C LYS A 77 5.53 -7.62 10.69
N ILE A 78 4.66 -8.61 10.84
CA ILE A 78 3.99 -8.91 12.09
C ILE A 78 4.97 -9.70 12.97
N MET A 79 5.30 -9.14 14.11
CA MET A 79 6.23 -9.69 15.07
C MET A 79 5.53 -10.71 15.97
N ASP A 80 6.29 -11.55 16.67
CA ASP A 80 5.75 -12.59 17.56
C ASP A 80 4.85 -12.04 18.69
N ASN A 81 5.05 -10.79 19.07
CA ASN A 81 4.21 -10.10 20.04
C ASN A 81 2.89 -9.56 19.44
N GLY A 82 2.62 -9.83 18.17
CA GLY A 82 1.44 -9.37 17.43
C GLY A 82 1.46 -7.90 17.05
N LYS A 83 2.61 -7.24 17.09
CA LYS A 83 2.74 -5.84 16.62
C LYS A 83 3.48 -5.78 15.29
N LEU A 84 3.25 -4.70 14.54
CA LEU A 84 4.00 -4.44 13.32
C LEU A 84 5.43 -3.97 13.65
N SER A 85 6.37 -4.36 12.79
CA SER A 85 7.71 -3.80 12.80
C SER A 85 7.67 -2.32 12.42
N GLN A 86 8.57 -1.52 13.00
CA GLN A 86 8.79 -0.14 12.54
C GLN A 86 9.59 -0.09 11.23
N LYS A 87 10.32 -1.16 10.92
CA LYS A 87 11.12 -1.28 9.70
C LYS A 87 10.24 -1.70 8.53
N ASP A 88 10.41 -1.04 7.40
CA ASP A 88 9.88 -1.50 6.11
C ASP A 88 10.73 -2.67 5.58
N TYR A 89 10.06 -3.76 5.24
CA TYR A 89 10.67 -4.99 4.71
C TYR A 89 10.58 -5.10 3.19
N ARG A 90 10.07 -4.09 2.49
CA ARG A 90 9.88 -4.13 1.04
C ARG A 90 11.14 -4.51 0.29
N ASP A 91 12.27 -3.87 0.62
CA ASP A 91 13.56 -4.16 -0.04
C ASP A 91 14.11 -5.55 0.30
N MET A 92 13.74 -6.10 1.46
CA MET A 92 14.10 -7.48 1.83
C MET A 92 13.28 -8.52 1.07
N VAL A 93 12.04 -8.18 0.69
CA VAL A 93 11.14 -9.11 -0.01
C VAL A 93 11.35 -9.06 -1.52
N TYR A 94 11.49 -7.86 -2.06
CA TYR A 94 11.48 -7.63 -3.50
C TYR A 94 12.80 -7.08 -4.07
N GLY A 95 13.75 -6.73 -3.23
CA GLY A 95 14.92 -5.94 -3.63
C GLY A 95 14.56 -4.46 -3.80
N SER A 96 15.57 -3.64 -4.14
CA SER A 96 15.32 -2.25 -4.50
C SER A 96 14.63 -2.18 -5.87
N GLY A 97 13.69 -1.26 -6.01
CA GLY A 97 12.89 -1.12 -7.22
C GLY A 97 11.40 -1.02 -6.91
N TYR A 98 10.58 -1.48 -7.84
CA TYR A 98 9.15 -1.47 -7.65
C TYR A 98 8.53 -2.85 -7.90
N THR A 99 7.40 -3.08 -7.26
CA THR A 99 6.55 -4.25 -7.46
C THR A 99 5.09 -3.87 -7.30
N GLY A 100 4.21 -4.62 -7.93
CA GLY A 100 2.79 -4.37 -7.84
C GLY A 100 1.94 -5.35 -8.61
N TYR A 101 0.66 -5.04 -8.66
CA TYR A 101 -0.37 -5.83 -9.32
C TYR A 101 -1.29 -4.96 -10.17
N TRP A 102 -1.75 -5.51 -11.27
CA TRP A 102 -2.88 -5.00 -12.02
C TRP A 102 -4.00 -6.03 -11.97
N PHE A 103 -5.08 -5.72 -11.24
CA PHE A 103 -6.27 -6.56 -11.11
C PHE A 103 -7.20 -6.24 -12.28
N LYS A 104 -7.14 -7.02 -13.36
CA LYS A 104 -7.92 -6.78 -14.56
C LYS A 104 -9.41 -7.10 -14.36
N ALA A 105 -10.25 -6.43 -15.17
CA ALA A 105 -11.70 -6.62 -15.14
C ALA A 105 -12.15 -8.06 -15.49
N ASP A 106 -11.38 -8.77 -16.30
CA ASP A 106 -11.60 -10.15 -16.73
C ASP A 106 -11.12 -11.21 -15.71
N ASN A 107 -10.84 -10.79 -14.46
CA ASN A 107 -10.27 -11.61 -13.40
C ASN A 107 -8.85 -12.12 -13.63
N ASN A 108 -8.17 -11.62 -14.67
CA ASN A 108 -6.73 -11.83 -14.80
C ASN A 108 -5.98 -10.90 -13.85
N LEU A 109 -4.86 -11.38 -13.35
CA LEU A 109 -3.94 -10.65 -12.48
C LEU A 109 -2.57 -10.60 -13.14
N ILE A 110 -2.10 -9.40 -13.39
CA ILE A 110 -0.71 -9.18 -13.78
C ILE A 110 0.07 -8.74 -12.55
N GLY A 111 0.95 -9.60 -12.06
CA GLY A 111 1.96 -9.20 -11.07
C GLY A 111 3.23 -8.77 -11.80
N PHE A 112 3.79 -7.65 -11.46
CA PHE A 112 5.01 -7.13 -12.08
C PHE A 112 6.03 -6.73 -11.03
N GLN A 113 7.31 -6.93 -11.36
CA GLN A 113 8.43 -6.57 -10.50
C GLN A 113 9.60 -6.09 -11.36
N HIS A 114 10.26 -5.04 -10.90
CA HIS A 114 11.54 -4.59 -11.40
C HIS A 114 12.44 -4.29 -10.21
N SER A 115 13.49 -5.06 -10.03
CA SER A 115 14.41 -4.90 -8.92
C SER A 115 15.87 -5.11 -9.33
N ASP A 116 16.78 -4.63 -8.48
CA ASP A 116 18.22 -4.85 -8.62
C ASP A 116 18.64 -6.32 -8.46
N VAL A 117 17.78 -7.13 -7.85
CA VAL A 117 18.04 -8.55 -7.59
C VAL A 117 17.48 -9.46 -8.69
N SER A 118 16.21 -9.30 -9.02
CA SER A 118 15.49 -10.19 -9.95
C SER A 118 15.35 -9.62 -11.37
N GLY A 119 15.80 -8.37 -11.57
CA GLY A 119 15.58 -7.68 -12.84
C GLY A 119 14.11 -7.42 -13.09
N LYS A 120 13.75 -7.40 -14.38
CA LYS A 120 12.38 -7.16 -14.84
C LYS A 120 11.68 -8.48 -15.11
N ASN A 121 10.61 -8.75 -14.37
CA ASN A 121 9.77 -9.92 -14.61
C ASN A 121 8.29 -9.61 -14.35
N TYR A 122 7.40 -10.42 -14.90
CA TYR A 122 5.98 -10.37 -14.60
C TYR A 122 5.39 -11.79 -14.60
N ILE A 123 4.28 -11.93 -13.89
CA ILE A 123 3.43 -13.12 -13.91
C ILE A 123 2.05 -12.75 -14.46
N ASN A 124 1.42 -13.68 -15.18
CA ASN A 124 0.02 -13.57 -15.58
C ASN A 124 -0.71 -14.76 -14.95
N THR A 125 -1.70 -14.49 -14.13
CA THR A 125 -2.47 -15.50 -13.43
C THR A 125 -3.91 -15.01 -13.26
N GLU A 126 -4.72 -15.73 -12.51
CA GLU A 126 -6.08 -15.36 -12.18
C GLU A 126 -6.19 -14.88 -10.73
N TRP A 127 -7.26 -14.14 -10.45
CA TRP A 127 -7.63 -13.76 -9.10
C TRP A 127 -9.13 -13.86 -8.88
N SER A 128 -9.51 -14.03 -7.62
CA SER A 128 -10.90 -13.93 -7.19
C SER A 128 -10.98 -13.27 -5.82
N TYR A 129 -12.15 -12.84 -5.42
CA TYR A 129 -12.42 -12.31 -4.11
C TYR A 129 -13.46 -13.17 -3.39
N ASP A 130 -13.14 -13.58 -2.15
CA ASP A 130 -14.05 -14.25 -1.23
C ASP A 130 -14.53 -13.23 -0.19
N ASP A 131 -15.73 -12.68 -0.39
CA ASP A 131 -16.31 -11.64 0.46
C ASP A 131 -16.69 -12.15 1.85
N SER A 132 -16.97 -13.46 1.97
CA SER A 132 -17.27 -14.07 3.27
C SER A 132 -16.07 -14.06 4.22
N LYS A 133 -14.86 -14.02 3.67
CA LYS A 133 -13.59 -14.03 4.41
C LYS A 133 -12.77 -12.75 4.25
N GLY A 134 -13.12 -11.91 3.28
CA GLY A 134 -12.36 -10.71 2.98
C GLY A 134 -11.01 -10.98 2.30
N TYR A 135 -10.90 -12.05 1.49
CA TYR A 135 -9.65 -12.45 0.85
C TYR A 135 -9.67 -12.25 -0.66
N ILE A 136 -8.64 -11.59 -1.18
CA ILE A 136 -8.23 -11.75 -2.58
C ILE A 136 -7.38 -13.03 -2.66
N MET A 137 -7.75 -13.95 -3.54
CA MET A 137 -6.98 -15.14 -3.85
C MET A 137 -6.28 -14.99 -5.20
N ARG A 138 -4.98 -15.27 -5.24
CA ARG A 138 -4.13 -15.26 -6.45
C ARG A 138 -3.83 -16.70 -6.83
N TYR A 139 -4.13 -17.08 -8.06
CA TYR A 139 -3.98 -18.46 -8.53
C TYR A 139 -2.59 -18.73 -9.13
N SER A 140 -1.52 -18.28 -8.47
CA SER A 140 -0.15 -18.52 -8.93
C SER A 140 0.37 -19.88 -8.48
N ALA A 141 0.94 -20.63 -9.41
CA ALA A 141 1.55 -21.93 -9.13
C ALA A 141 2.81 -21.82 -8.27
N ASP A 142 3.52 -20.68 -8.36
CA ASP A 142 4.78 -20.45 -7.63
C ASP A 142 4.55 -20.10 -6.15
N LEU A 143 3.31 -19.85 -5.76
CA LEU A 143 2.96 -19.55 -4.39
C LEU A 143 2.39 -20.78 -3.68
N SER A 144 2.83 -21.05 -2.46
CA SER A 144 2.14 -21.99 -1.57
C SER A 144 0.70 -21.54 -1.32
N ILE A 145 -0.18 -22.47 -0.95
CA ILE A 145 -1.60 -22.15 -0.73
C ILE A 145 -1.77 -20.95 0.20
N SER A 146 -1.04 -20.91 1.31
CA SER A 146 -1.16 -19.82 2.29
C SER A 146 -0.60 -18.47 1.79
N GLU A 147 0.30 -18.47 0.82
CA GLU A 147 0.84 -17.24 0.21
C GLU A 147 -0.07 -16.67 -0.87
N ARG A 148 -1.04 -17.46 -1.36
CA ARG A 148 -2.00 -17.00 -2.37
C ARG A 148 -3.03 -16.02 -1.82
N TYR A 149 -3.27 -16.03 -0.52
CA TYR A 149 -4.29 -15.21 0.11
C TYR A 149 -3.75 -13.83 0.49
N MET A 150 -4.52 -12.81 0.15
CA MET A 150 -4.32 -11.43 0.59
C MET A 150 -5.58 -11.05 1.37
N GLN A 151 -5.49 -10.99 2.70
CA GLN A 151 -6.61 -10.49 3.51
C GLN A 151 -6.73 -8.99 3.34
N VAL A 152 -7.82 -8.52 2.80
CA VAL A 152 -8.07 -7.09 2.62
C VAL A 152 -8.56 -6.51 3.94
N LEU A 153 -7.85 -5.52 4.45
CA LEU A 153 -8.20 -4.82 5.68
C LEU A 153 -8.98 -3.53 5.40
N TYR A 154 -8.46 -2.73 4.48
CA TYR A 154 -9.07 -1.47 4.08
C TYR A 154 -8.82 -1.19 2.59
N VAL A 155 -9.80 -0.54 1.98
CA VAL A 155 -9.65 0.25 0.76
C VAL A 155 -10.00 1.68 1.14
N ALA A 156 -9.09 2.61 0.98
CA ALA A 156 -9.24 3.96 1.49
C ALA A 156 -8.77 5.02 0.51
N THR A 157 -9.40 6.16 0.58
CA THR A 157 -8.98 7.37 -0.14
C THR A 157 -8.47 8.39 0.86
N LEU A 158 -7.24 8.84 0.69
CA LEU A 158 -6.70 9.94 1.48
C LEU A 158 -6.82 11.26 0.72
N GLN A 159 -7.32 12.28 1.41
CA GLN A 159 -7.54 13.63 0.85
C GLN A 159 -8.34 13.67 -0.47
N GLY A 160 -9.15 12.64 -0.73
CA GLY A 160 -9.95 12.53 -1.95
C GLY A 160 -9.14 12.36 -3.25
N LYS A 161 -7.84 12.06 -3.18
CA LYS A 161 -6.95 12.01 -4.35
C LYS A 161 -6.16 10.71 -4.47
N GLU A 162 -5.71 10.15 -3.36
CA GLU A 162 -4.87 8.97 -3.36
C GLU A 162 -5.61 7.78 -2.77
N PHE A 163 -5.59 6.67 -3.49
CA PHE A 163 -6.24 5.43 -3.08
C PHE A 163 -5.21 4.46 -2.54
N TYR A 164 -5.53 3.84 -1.43
CA TYR A 164 -4.69 2.88 -0.74
C TYR A 164 -5.44 1.57 -0.51
N LEU A 165 -4.72 0.46 -0.66
CA LEU A 165 -5.19 -0.89 -0.35
C LEU A 165 -4.26 -1.47 0.72
N TYR A 166 -4.83 -1.83 1.85
CA TYR A 166 -4.12 -2.43 2.98
C TYR A 166 -4.47 -3.90 3.08
N THR A 167 -3.46 -4.76 3.08
CA THR A 167 -3.67 -6.20 3.14
C THR A 167 -2.71 -6.86 4.11
N ILE A 168 -3.13 -8.01 4.66
CA ILE A 168 -2.20 -8.95 5.31
C ILE A 168 -1.87 -10.06 4.32
N GLN A 169 -0.58 -10.35 4.19
CA GLN A 169 -0.07 -11.41 3.34
C GLN A 169 0.98 -12.24 4.06
N LYS A 170 1.07 -13.52 3.66
CA LYS A 170 2.18 -14.38 4.03
C LYS A 170 3.27 -14.31 2.97
N PHE A 171 4.48 -14.18 3.44
CA PHE A 171 5.69 -14.29 2.65
C PHE A 171 6.39 -15.59 2.99
N GLY A 172 6.79 -16.36 1.98
CA GLY A 172 7.57 -17.57 2.14
C GLY A 172 9.03 -17.27 2.51
N ASN A 173 9.88 -18.27 2.35
CA ASN A 173 11.31 -18.07 2.46
C ASN A 173 11.78 -17.13 1.34
N THR A 174 12.29 -15.98 1.72
CA THR A 174 12.91 -15.04 0.77
C THR A 174 14.41 -15.03 0.98
N THR A 175 15.15 -15.19 -0.12
CA THR A 175 16.61 -15.04 -0.11
C THR A 175 16.96 -13.77 -0.84
N ILE A 176 17.39 -12.75 -0.10
CA ILE A 176 17.86 -11.50 -0.67
C ILE A 176 19.26 -11.23 -0.12
N LYS A 177 20.23 -11.03 -1.01
CA LYS A 177 21.61 -10.71 -0.65
C LYS A 177 22.22 -11.71 0.36
N ASN A 178 21.95 -13.02 0.19
CA ASN A 178 22.39 -14.11 1.05
C ASN A 178 21.75 -14.16 2.45
N ASP A 179 20.73 -13.37 2.70
CA ASP A 179 19.95 -13.46 3.94
C ASP A 179 18.65 -14.22 3.67
N ILE A 180 18.46 -15.34 4.37
CA ILE A 180 17.26 -16.17 4.26
C ILE A 180 16.33 -15.76 5.39
N THR A 181 15.24 -15.09 5.03
CA THR A 181 14.21 -14.81 6.02
C THR A 181 13.28 -16.01 6.18
N LYS A 182 12.96 -16.36 7.44
CA LYS A 182 11.90 -17.32 7.72
C LYS A 182 10.55 -16.77 7.23
N PRO A 183 9.58 -17.66 6.89
CA PRO A 183 8.24 -17.22 6.53
C PRO A 183 7.64 -16.30 7.60
N PHE A 184 6.96 -15.25 7.16
CA PHE A 184 6.32 -14.30 8.07
C PHE A 184 5.03 -13.74 7.46
N TYR A 185 4.17 -13.19 8.29
CA TYR A 185 3.03 -12.38 7.87
C TYR A 185 3.40 -10.91 7.93
N GLY A 186 2.90 -10.13 6.99
CA GLY A 186 3.12 -8.69 6.96
C GLY A 186 1.90 -7.90 6.50
N LEU A 187 1.76 -6.71 7.06
CA LEU A 187 0.91 -5.67 6.50
C LEU A 187 1.59 -5.17 5.22
N VAL A 188 0.86 -5.23 4.11
CA VAL A 188 1.29 -4.68 2.82
C VAL A 188 0.41 -3.50 2.48
N ILE A 189 1.04 -2.38 2.19
CA ILE A 189 0.38 -1.15 1.78
C ILE A 189 0.62 -0.95 0.30
N TYR A 190 -0.46 -0.84 -0.44
CA TYR A 190 -0.44 -0.51 -1.86
C TYR A 190 -1.01 0.88 -2.06
N GLN A 191 -0.46 1.59 -3.04
CA GLN A 191 -1.02 2.82 -3.58
C GLN A 191 -1.52 2.56 -5.00
N ARG A 192 -2.71 3.07 -5.34
CA ARG A 192 -3.23 3.01 -6.71
C ARG A 192 -2.30 3.77 -7.63
N MET A 193 -1.98 3.18 -8.75
CA MET A 193 -1.24 3.85 -9.82
C MET A 193 -2.13 4.85 -10.53
N THR A 194 -1.53 5.93 -10.98
CA THR A 194 -2.15 6.79 -11.98
C THR A 194 -2.24 6.06 -13.33
N ASP A 195 -3.13 6.50 -14.20
CA ASP A 195 -3.26 5.92 -15.55
C ASP A 195 -1.94 6.01 -16.32
N LYS A 196 -1.18 7.08 -16.10
CA LYS A 196 0.14 7.27 -16.72
C LYS A 196 1.13 6.21 -16.23
N GLU A 197 1.23 5.99 -14.92
CA GLU A 197 2.11 4.96 -14.34
C GLU A 197 1.74 3.57 -14.85
N LEU A 198 0.44 3.24 -14.88
CA LEU A 198 -0.02 1.95 -15.39
C LEU A 198 0.28 1.79 -16.89
N ALA A 199 0.12 2.85 -17.69
CA ALA A 199 0.47 2.83 -19.11
C ALA A 199 1.97 2.63 -19.32
N GLU A 200 2.83 3.25 -18.50
CA GLU A 200 4.28 3.03 -18.55
C GLU A 200 4.65 1.58 -18.21
N ILE A 201 4.02 0.98 -17.19
CA ILE A 201 4.20 -0.44 -16.85
C ILE A 201 3.76 -1.33 -18.03
N LYS A 202 2.58 -1.10 -18.59
CA LYS A 202 2.09 -1.86 -19.75
C LYS A 202 3.09 -1.82 -20.92
N LYS A 203 3.62 -0.65 -21.23
CA LYS A 203 4.64 -0.46 -22.27
C LYS A 203 5.94 -1.18 -21.93
N GLU A 204 6.41 -1.01 -20.70
CA GLU A 204 7.68 -1.56 -20.21
C GLU A 204 7.70 -3.09 -20.29
N TYR A 205 6.60 -3.75 -19.91
CA TYR A 205 6.48 -5.20 -19.92
C TYR A 205 5.88 -5.75 -21.22
N LYS A 206 5.61 -4.90 -22.22
CA LYS A 206 4.99 -5.27 -23.50
C LYS A 206 3.67 -6.03 -23.31
N LEU A 207 2.92 -5.64 -22.28
CA LEU A 207 1.61 -6.24 -22.02
C LEU A 207 0.63 -5.77 -23.08
N GLN A 208 0.11 -6.71 -23.89
CA GLN A 208 -0.95 -6.41 -24.82
C GLN A 208 -2.25 -6.11 -24.07
N LEU A 209 -2.94 -5.07 -24.49
CA LEU A 209 -4.25 -4.67 -23.99
C LEU A 209 -5.33 -5.63 -24.45
#